data_5df95d36d36469a588f9a27c7bf50ad5
#
_entry.id   5df95d36d36469a588f9a27c7bf50ad5
#
_cell.length_a   1.000
_cell.length_b   1.000
_cell.length_c   1.000
_cell.angle_alpha   90.00
_cell.angle_beta   90.00
_cell.angle_gamma   90.00
#
_symmetry.space_group_name_H-M   'P 1'
#
loop_
_entity.id
_entity.type
_entity.pdbx_description
1 polymer ?
#
loop_
_entity_poly.entity_id
_entity_poly.type
_entity_poly.pdbx_seq_one_letter_code
_entity_poly.pdbx_strand_id
1 'polypeptide(L)'
;MKRFKKLSALLVTSLLTTSLFTGCGNSNIGVNGTINFFNVGDYIDEFLIRDFEKQTGIKVNYDTYDTNEIMYQKLKTNPGTYDLVVPSDYMVQKMISEDMVEKIDFNNIPNYSYIMDNFKNLSYDPTNEYSVPYMWGTIGIAYDSSRVTEPVTSWDILWDPQYKDEVYMFNSLRDSLAIALIKAGYSINSTNPSEIEKAKEELLEQRKLTNPVYVVDEVKDNMVAGEKALAAVWSGDAMYIMDGNPDIKYVIPEEGSNRWVDALVIPKDAPNKAGAEAFINFLCDPQNAKANVDYIGYSTPNEGAYELLSDEIKENPAAYPPEDVLDKCTLFVNLDKNTLKLYEDAFTEVLSQ
;
A
#
# COMPACT_ATOMS: atom_id res chain seq x y z
N MET A 1 -48.98 -44.74 65.43
CA MET A 1 -49.90 -43.76 66.02
C MET A 1 -49.66 -42.45 65.32
N LYS A 2 -50.67 -42.05 64.47
CA LYS A 2 -51.38 -40.78 64.49
C LYS A 2 -50.46 -39.51 64.57
N ARG A 3 -50.49 -38.52 63.66
CA ARG A 3 -51.63 -37.77 63.13
C ARG A 3 -51.25 -36.92 61.93
N PHE A 4 -52.18 -36.87 61.00
CA PHE A 4 -52.34 -35.87 59.96
C PHE A 4 -52.44 -34.43 60.50
N LYS A 5 -52.00 -33.41 59.71
CA LYS A 5 -52.66 -32.10 59.45
C LYS A 5 -51.89 -31.45 58.31
N LYS A 6 -52.45 -31.39 57.17
CA LYS A 6 -53.31 -30.41 56.45
C LYS A 6 -52.71 -29.00 56.27
N LEU A 7 -52.45 -28.73 55.02
CA LEU A 7 -52.82 -27.57 54.20
C LEU A 7 -52.41 -26.15 54.67
N SER A 8 -51.67 -25.48 53.84
CA SER A 8 -52.17 -24.22 53.23
C SER A 8 -51.27 -23.82 52.07
N ALA A 9 -51.84 -23.71 50.89
CA ALA A 9 -51.23 -23.15 49.69
C ALA A 9 -51.16 -21.63 49.84
N LEU A 10 -49.96 -21.05 49.68
CA LEU A 10 -49.82 -19.62 49.39
C LEU A 10 -49.22 -19.47 48.01
N LEU A 11 -50.06 -19.03 47.07
CA LEU A 11 -49.63 -18.54 45.77
C LEU A 11 -48.89 -17.25 45.98
N VAL A 12 -47.57 -17.25 45.74
CA VAL A 12 -46.80 -16.00 45.57
C VAL A 12 -46.60 -15.80 44.07
N THR A 13 -47.37 -14.87 43.52
CA THR A 13 -47.23 -14.36 42.17
C THR A 13 -45.98 -13.51 42.15
N SER A 14 -44.87 -14.00 41.69
CA SER A 14 -43.71 -13.19 41.41
C SER A 14 -43.83 -12.55 40.03
N LEU A 15 -44.10 -11.23 40.02
CA LEU A 15 -43.95 -10.40 38.83
C LEU A 15 -42.50 -10.47 38.37
N LEU A 16 -42.25 -11.15 37.25
CA LEU A 16 -41.01 -10.95 36.48
C LEU A 16 -41.09 -9.61 35.77
N THR A 17 -40.45 -8.60 36.35
CA THR A 17 -40.07 -7.40 35.62
C THR A 17 -38.94 -7.75 34.66
N THR A 18 -39.29 -8.02 33.41
CA THR A 18 -38.38 -8.01 32.30
C THR A 18 -37.90 -6.58 32.07
N SER A 19 -36.75 -6.23 32.63
CA SER A 19 -35.97 -5.05 32.23
C SER A 19 -35.50 -5.27 30.82
N LEU A 20 -36.17 -4.65 29.88
CA LEU A 20 -35.68 -4.44 28.53
C LEU A 20 -34.44 -3.55 28.63
N PHE A 21 -33.27 -4.17 28.65
CA PHE A 21 -32.03 -3.51 28.25
C PHE A 21 -32.16 -3.23 26.76
N THR A 22 -32.56 -2.02 26.41
CA THR A 22 -32.28 -1.45 25.09
C THR A 22 -30.79 -1.20 25.02
N GLY A 23 -30.03 -2.25 24.72
CA GLY A 23 -28.68 -2.09 24.21
C GLY A 23 -28.78 -1.37 22.87
N CYS A 24 -28.12 -0.22 22.78
CA CYS A 24 -27.87 0.44 21.49
C CYS A 24 -27.31 -0.59 20.55
N GLY A 25 -28.07 -0.93 19.52
CA GLY A 25 -27.71 -1.95 18.59
C GLY A 25 -26.51 -1.52 17.77
N ASN A 26 -25.47 -2.29 17.84
CA ASN A 26 -24.64 -2.49 16.68
C ASN A 26 -25.56 -3.02 15.60
N SER A 27 -25.70 -2.28 14.52
CA SER A 27 -26.33 -2.75 13.30
C SER A 27 -25.50 -3.89 12.78
N ASN A 28 -25.83 -5.12 13.16
CA ASN A 28 -25.34 -6.30 12.47
C ASN A 28 -25.82 -6.19 11.02
N ILE A 29 -24.98 -5.68 10.16
CA ILE A 29 -25.08 -5.92 8.73
C ILE A 29 -25.04 -7.44 8.64
N GLY A 30 -26.13 -8.08 8.23
CA GLY A 30 -26.27 -9.53 8.16
C GLY A 30 -25.46 -10.11 7.00
N VAL A 31 -24.18 -9.76 6.92
CA VAL A 31 -23.23 -10.24 5.94
C VAL A 31 -22.60 -11.50 6.52
N ASN A 32 -22.91 -12.63 5.91
CA ASN A 32 -22.32 -13.92 6.26
C ASN A 32 -21.47 -14.40 5.08
N GLY A 33 -20.54 -15.28 5.33
CA GLY A 33 -19.78 -15.99 4.30
C GLY A 33 -18.29 -15.80 4.39
N THR A 34 -17.66 -15.86 3.24
CA THR A 34 -16.20 -15.74 3.08
C THR A 34 -15.90 -14.65 2.10
N ILE A 35 -14.82 -13.91 2.28
CA ILE A 35 -14.21 -13.03 1.29
C ILE A 35 -12.86 -13.60 0.87
N ASN A 36 -12.52 -13.43 -0.39
CA ASN A 36 -11.22 -13.78 -0.94
C ASN A 36 -10.45 -12.47 -1.13
N PHE A 37 -9.47 -12.23 -0.29
CA PHE A 37 -8.65 -11.03 -0.29
C PHE A 37 -7.30 -11.31 -0.94
N PHE A 38 -6.95 -10.53 -1.98
CA PHE A 38 -5.74 -10.68 -2.77
C PHE A 38 -4.88 -9.43 -2.63
N ASN A 39 -3.75 -9.53 -1.95
CA ASN A 39 -2.91 -8.42 -1.54
C ASN A 39 -1.46 -8.62 -2.01
N VAL A 40 -0.66 -7.58 -1.93
CA VAL A 40 0.80 -7.70 -2.03
C VAL A 40 1.34 -8.47 -0.83
N GLY A 41 2.48 -9.13 -0.96
CA GLY A 41 3.13 -9.80 0.17
C GLY A 41 3.53 -8.82 1.28
N ASP A 42 3.47 -9.26 2.54
CA ASP A 42 3.82 -8.48 3.74
C ASP A 42 3.11 -7.12 3.88
N TYR A 43 1.86 -7.01 3.42
CA TYR A 43 1.16 -5.73 3.30
C TYR A 43 -0.12 -5.65 4.12
N ILE A 44 -0.23 -6.44 5.17
CA ILE A 44 -1.24 -6.37 6.22
C ILE A 44 -0.76 -7.10 7.47
N ASP A 45 -1.07 -6.56 8.66
CA ASP A 45 -0.99 -7.34 9.88
C ASP A 45 -2.08 -8.43 9.88
N GLU A 46 -1.67 -9.70 9.74
CA GLU A 46 -2.62 -10.82 9.74
C GLU A 46 -3.43 -10.96 11.05
N PHE A 47 -3.02 -10.31 12.15
CA PHE A 47 -3.86 -10.23 13.34
C PHE A 47 -5.16 -9.47 13.07
N LEU A 48 -5.14 -8.46 12.20
CA LEU A 48 -6.34 -7.73 11.79
C LEU A 48 -7.33 -8.63 11.05
N ILE A 49 -6.83 -9.54 10.22
CA ILE A 49 -7.69 -10.54 9.54
C ILE A 49 -8.41 -11.40 10.59
N ARG A 50 -7.68 -11.93 11.56
CA ARG A 50 -8.25 -12.76 12.64
C ARG A 50 -9.25 -11.99 13.50
N ASP A 51 -8.95 -10.71 13.80
CA ASP A 51 -9.84 -9.84 14.57
C ASP A 51 -11.13 -9.53 13.81
N PHE A 52 -11.04 -9.23 12.51
CA PHE A 52 -12.20 -9.06 11.65
C PHE A 52 -13.09 -10.30 11.63
N GLU A 53 -12.50 -11.48 11.41
CA GLU A 53 -13.22 -12.76 11.44
C GLU A 53 -13.95 -12.98 12.77
N LYS A 54 -13.28 -12.68 13.89
CA LYS A 54 -13.84 -12.82 15.23
C LYS A 54 -14.99 -11.86 15.50
N GLN A 55 -14.87 -10.60 15.01
CA GLN A 55 -15.88 -9.57 15.25
C GLN A 55 -17.12 -9.75 14.38
N THR A 56 -16.95 -10.20 13.13
CA THR A 56 -18.01 -10.23 12.13
C THR A 56 -18.55 -11.63 11.85
N GLY A 57 -17.76 -12.66 12.05
CA GLY A 57 -18.04 -14.04 11.63
C GLY A 57 -17.77 -14.28 10.13
N ILE A 58 -17.37 -13.27 9.36
CA ILE A 58 -16.97 -13.40 7.96
C ILE A 58 -15.56 -13.99 7.91
N LYS A 59 -15.36 -15.05 7.11
CA LYS A 59 -14.04 -15.64 6.88
C LYS A 59 -13.27 -14.89 5.82
N VAL A 60 -11.94 -14.83 5.95
CA VAL A 60 -11.04 -14.22 4.98
C VAL A 60 -10.06 -15.26 4.46
N ASN A 61 -10.20 -15.62 3.18
CA ASN A 61 -9.17 -16.34 2.46
C ASN A 61 -8.16 -15.30 1.97
N TYR A 62 -6.95 -15.34 2.52
CA TYR A 62 -5.89 -14.41 2.20
C TYR A 62 -4.93 -15.04 1.19
N ASP A 63 -4.68 -14.36 0.09
CA ASP A 63 -3.77 -14.78 -0.99
C ASP A 63 -2.89 -13.59 -1.37
N THR A 64 -1.67 -13.84 -1.85
CA THR A 64 -0.70 -12.77 -2.16
C THR A 64 -0.22 -12.83 -3.61
N TYR A 65 0.27 -11.69 -4.09
CA TYR A 65 0.90 -11.54 -5.41
C TYR A 65 2.17 -10.68 -5.30
N ASP A 66 3.07 -10.84 -6.27
CA ASP A 66 4.36 -10.15 -6.27
C ASP A 66 4.31 -8.80 -7.03
N THR A 67 3.50 -8.68 -8.10
CA THR A 67 3.39 -7.47 -8.92
C THR A 67 1.96 -7.16 -9.34
N ASN A 68 1.66 -5.88 -9.56
CA ASN A 68 0.36 -5.43 -10.10
C ASN A 68 -0.01 -6.14 -11.41
N GLU A 69 0.97 -6.42 -12.27
CA GLU A 69 0.76 -7.09 -13.56
C GLU A 69 0.32 -8.54 -13.38
N ILE A 70 0.92 -9.26 -12.42
CA ILE A 70 0.52 -10.63 -12.07
C ILE A 70 -0.90 -10.63 -11.50
N MET A 71 -1.21 -9.74 -10.56
CA MET A 71 -2.54 -9.56 -10.00
C MET A 71 -3.58 -9.29 -11.11
N TYR A 72 -3.31 -8.28 -11.96
CA TYR A 72 -4.20 -7.90 -13.06
C TYR A 72 -4.47 -9.08 -14.02
N GLN A 73 -3.45 -9.82 -14.42
CA GLN A 73 -3.62 -10.98 -15.31
C GLN A 73 -4.43 -12.09 -14.64
N LYS A 74 -4.23 -12.32 -13.34
CA LYS A 74 -4.98 -13.33 -12.58
C LYS A 74 -6.46 -12.96 -12.50
N LEU A 75 -6.79 -11.70 -12.22
CA LEU A 75 -8.18 -11.22 -12.22
C LEU A 75 -8.83 -11.32 -13.61
N LYS A 76 -8.10 -10.92 -14.64
CA LYS A 76 -8.59 -10.94 -16.02
C LYS A 76 -8.88 -12.35 -16.54
N THR A 77 -8.09 -13.33 -16.12
CA THR A 77 -8.26 -14.73 -16.54
C THR A 77 -9.24 -15.50 -15.67
N ASN A 78 -9.48 -15.05 -14.44
CA ASN A 78 -10.34 -15.72 -13.45
C ASN A 78 -11.31 -14.71 -12.81
N PRO A 79 -12.25 -14.13 -13.55
CA PRO A 79 -13.23 -13.19 -12.98
C PRO A 79 -14.07 -13.85 -11.88
N GLY A 80 -14.47 -13.08 -10.89
CA GLY A 80 -15.29 -13.57 -9.77
C GLY A 80 -14.56 -14.49 -8.78
N THR A 81 -13.22 -14.49 -8.78
CA THR A 81 -12.42 -15.29 -7.82
C THR A 81 -12.15 -14.51 -6.54
N TYR A 82 -11.94 -13.20 -6.63
CA TYR A 82 -11.57 -12.35 -5.51
C TYR A 82 -12.66 -11.33 -5.21
N ASP A 83 -12.77 -10.96 -3.94
CA ASP A 83 -13.73 -9.97 -3.44
C ASP A 83 -13.10 -8.61 -3.18
N LEU A 84 -11.80 -8.61 -2.86
CA LEU A 84 -11.02 -7.42 -2.53
C LEU A 84 -9.58 -7.57 -3.02
N VAL A 85 -9.02 -6.51 -3.59
CA VAL A 85 -7.62 -6.44 -4.04
C VAL A 85 -7.02 -5.07 -3.71
N VAL A 86 -5.67 -4.96 -3.71
CA VAL A 86 -4.93 -3.74 -3.34
C VAL A 86 -3.97 -3.30 -4.44
N PRO A 87 -4.45 -2.83 -5.60
CA PRO A 87 -3.59 -2.31 -6.66
C PRO A 87 -3.01 -0.93 -6.33
N SER A 88 -1.89 -0.61 -6.97
CA SER A 88 -1.36 0.76 -7.00
C SER A 88 -2.16 1.67 -7.93
N ASP A 89 -2.02 2.95 -7.76
CA ASP A 89 -2.74 4.04 -8.44
C ASP A 89 -2.92 3.84 -9.95
N TYR A 90 -1.83 3.64 -10.71
CA TYR A 90 -1.88 3.44 -12.16
C TYR A 90 -2.66 2.18 -12.55
N MET A 91 -2.61 1.14 -11.72
CA MET A 91 -3.34 -0.09 -11.97
C MET A 91 -4.82 0.05 -11.62
N VAL A 92 -5.17 0.81 -10.55
CA VAL A 92 -6.55 1.22 -10.28
C VAL A 92 -7.13 1.95 -11.49
N GLN A 93 -6.42 2.95 -12.02
CA GLN A 93 -6.84 3.70 -13.21
C GLN A 93 -7.08 2.78 -14.41
N LYS A 94 -6.18 1.83 -14.64
CA LYS A 94 -6.30 0.83 -15.70
C LYS A 94 -7.56 -0.03 -15.50
N MET A 95 -7.74 -0.57 -14.30
CA MET A 95 -8.88 -1.45 -13.98
C MET A 95 -10.22 -0.73 -14.11
N ILE A 96 -10.31 0.54 -13.70
CA ILE A 96 -11.49 1.38 -13.91
C ILE A 96 -11.76 1.55 -15.41
N SER A 97 -10.73 1.89 -16.20
CA SER A 97 -10.88 2.13 -17.65
C SER A 97 -11.30 0.89 -18.45
N GLU A 98 -11.00 -0.30 -17.92
CA GLU A 98 -11.34 -1.60 -18.53
C GLU A 98 -12.62 -2.23 -17.91
N ASP A 99 -13.38 -1.51 -17.07
CA ASP A 99 -14.58 -2.00 -16.35
C ASP A 99 -14.31 -3.29 -15.55
N MET A 100 -13.16 -3.36 -14.87
CA MET A 100 -12.74 -4.52 -14.08
C MET A 100 -13.03 -4.38 -12.59
N VAL A 101 -13.60 -3.26 -12.14
CA VAL A 101 -13.92 -2.98 -10.73
C VAL A 101 -15.38 -2.57 -10.56
N GLU A 102 -15.92 -2.85 -9.37
CA GLU A 102 -17.24 -2.43 -8.93
C GLU A 102 -17.20 -1.05 -8.27
N LYS A 103 -18.29 -0.29 -8.40
CA LYS A 103 -18.49 0.89 -7.55
C LYS A 103 -18.72 0.47 -6.11
N ILE A 104 -18.10 1.19 -5.19
CA ILE A 104 -18.20 0.98 -3.75
C ILE A 104 -19.45 1.71 -3.22
N ASP A 105 -20.22 1.07 -2.34
CA ASP A 105 -21.27 1.74 -1.58
C ASP A 105 -20.70 2.30 -0.27
N PHE A 106 -20.34 3.56 -0.28
CA PHE A 106 -19.74 4.25 0.88
C PHE A 106 -20.69 4.36 2.09
N ASN A 107 -21.99 4.10 1.94
CA ASN A 107 -22.90 3.98 3.09
C ASN A 107 -22.53 2.78 3.98
N ASN A 108 -21.89 1.76 3.41
CA ASN A 108 -21.41 0.59 4.13
C ASN A 108 -20.01 0.80 4.73
N ILE A 109 -19.37 1.94 4.44
CA ILE A 109 -18.00 2.26 4.88
C ILE A 109 -17.98 3.61 5.62
N PRO A 110 -18.68 3.77 6.76
CA PRO A 110 -18.69 5.03 7.51
C PRO A 110 -17.30 5.51 7.94
N ASN A 111 -16.36 4.59 8.17
CA ASN A 111 -14.97 4.91 8.53
C ASN A 111 -14.17 5.53 7.36
N TYR A 112 -14.70 5.54 6.13
CA TYR A 112 -14.13 6.30 5.02
C TYR A 112 -14.03 7.80 5.34
N SER A 113 -14.83 8.31 6.28
CA SER A 113 -14.77 9.69 6.77
C SER A 113 -13.39 10.05 7.36
N TYR A 114 -12.61 9.08 7.81
CA TYR A 114 -11.26 9.28 8.31
C TYR A 114 -10.19 9.38 7.21
N ILE A 115 -10.52 9.11 5.94
CA ILE A 115 -9.56 9.31 4.84
C ILE A 115 -9.37 10.82 4.63
N MET A 116 -8.11 11.26 4.64
CA MET A 116 -7.69 12.65 4.44
C MET A 116 -8.15 13.17 3.07
N ASP A 117 -8.55 14.43 3.00
CA ASP A 117 -9.12 15.01 1.77
C ASP A 117 -8.11 15.07 0.61
N ASN A 118 -6.82 15.22 0.90
CA ASN A 118 -5.75 15.21 -0.10
C ASN A 118 -5.46 13.83 -0.73
N PHE A 119 -6.12 12.76 -0.24
CA PHE A 119 -6.11 11.42 -0.83
C PHE A 119 -7.43 11.06 -1.54
N LYS A 120 -8.39 11.99 -1.58
CA LYS A 120 -9.67 11.81 -2.29
C LYS A 120 -9.61 12.44 -3.67
N ASN A 121 -10.41 11.92 -4.60
CA ASN A 121 -10.54 12.42 -5.97
C ASN A 121 -9.19 12.55 -6.72
N LEU A 122 -8.26 11.64 -6.44
CA LEU A 122 -6.98 11.60 -7.14
C LEU A 122 -7.15 11.19 -8.61
N SER A 123 -6.16 11.48 -9.43
CA SER A 123 -6.23 11.29 -10.89
C SER A 123 -6.55 9.87 -11.34
N TYR A 124 -6.27 8.87 -10.52
CA TYR A 124 -6.58 7.48 -10.82
C TYR A 124 -8.06 7.10 -10.59
N ASP A 125 -8.76 7.80 -9.68
CA ASP A 125 -10.20 7.66 -9.42
C ASP A 125 -10.83 9.05 -9.12
N PRO A 126 -10.97 9.91 -10.14
CA PRO A 126 -11.36 11.31 -9.94
C PRO A 126 -12.82 11.49 -9.46
N THR A 127 -13.63 10.47 -9.57
CA THR A 127 -15.01 10.45 -9.03
C THR A 127 -15.08 9.87 -7.64
N ASN A 128 -14.00 9.23 -7.19
CA ASN A 128 -13.90 8.57 -5.89
C ASN A 128 -15.01 7.54 -5.65
N GLU A 129 -15.33 6.77 -6.69
CA GLU A 129 -16.41 5.79 -6.66
C GLU A 129 -15.93 4.34 -6.56
N TYR A 130 -14.64 4.07 -6.86
CA TYR A 130 -14.15 2.71 -7.08
C TYR A 130 -13.08 2.26 -6.11
N SER A 131 -12.47 3.18 -5.37
CA SER A 131 -11.29 2.88 -4.56
C SER A 131 -11.33 3.56 -3.19
N VAL A 132 -10.68 2.91 -2.21
CA VAL A 132 -10.40 3.48 -0.89
C VAL A 132 -8.89 3.50 -0.69
N PRO A 133 -8.24 4.67 -0.55
CA PRO A 133 -6.81 4.75 -0.28
C PRO A 133 -6.42 3.92 0.95
N TYR A 134 -5.36 3.14 0.82
CA TYR A 134 -4.95 2.17 1.84
C TYR A 134 -3.62 2.55 2.50
N MET A 135 -2.56 2.65 1.70
CA MET A 135 -1.23 3.09 2.08
C MET A 135 -0.67 4.01 1.01
N TRP A 136 0.33 4.81 1.36
CA TRP A 136 1.02 5.67 0.41
C TRP A 136 2.49 5.82 0.77
N GLY A 137 3.27 6.30 -0.17
CA GLY A 137 4.67 6.59 0.05
C GLY A 137 5.33 7.26 -1.14
N THR A 138 6.64 7.29 -1.08
CA THR A 138 7.52 7.84 -2.13
C THR A 138 8.61 6.84 -2.44
N ILE A 139 9.32 7.02 -3.54
CA ILE A 139 10.61 6.42 -3.76
C ILE A 139 11.72 7.42 -3.46
N GLY A 140 12.86 6.92 -2.98
CA GLY A 140 14.00 7.77 -2.66
C GLY A 140 15.28 6.95 -2.56
N ILE A 141 16.30 7.55 -1.99
CA ILE A 141 17.62 6.95 -1.81
C ILE A 141 17.84 6.67 -0.32
N ALA A 142 18.01 5.39 0.03
CA ALA A 142 18.61 4.98 1.30
C ALA A 142 20.13 4.93 1.13
N TYR A 143 20.85 5.51 2.08
CA TYR A 143 22.32 5.54 2.03
C TYR A 143 22.95 5.36 3.41
N ASP A 144 24.08 4.66 3.43
CA ASP A 144 24.91 4.48 4.63
C ASP A 144 25.74 5.75 4.86
N SER A 145 25.35 6.56 5.84
CA SER A 145 26.01 7.84 6.16
C SER A 145 27.43 7.69 6.74
N SER A 146 27.85 6.48 7.12
CA SER A 146 29.22 6.18 7.51
C SER A 146 30.15 6.00 6.31
N ARG A 147 29.58 5.69 5.13
CA ARG A 147 30.30 5.40 3.87
C ARG A 147 30.07 6.50 2.81
N VAL A 148 28.90 7.13 2.81
CA VAL A 148 28.54 8.24 1.93
C VAL A 148 28.60 9.53 2.74
N THR A 149 29.66 10.29 2.58
CA THR A 149 29.97 11.47 3.41
C THR A 149 29.59 12.80 2.77
N GLU A 150 29.37 12.82 1.46
CA GLU A 150 28.83 13.96 0.73
C GLU A 150 27.31 14.08 0.89
N PRO A 151 26.75 15.27 0.74
CA PRO A 151 25.29 15.45 0.75
C PRO A 151 24.61 14.66 -0.38
N VAL A 152 23.66 13.83 -0.05
CA VAL A 152 22.84 13.10 -1.01
C VAL A 152 21.61 13.96 -1.33
N THR A 153 21.60 14.66 -2.46
CA THR A 153 20.52 15.58 -2.86
C THR A 153 19.98 15.31 -4.26
N SER A 154 20.64 14.45 -5.04
CA SER A 154 20.31 14.18 -6.44
C SER A 154 20.33 12.68 -6.72
N TRP A 155 19.52 12.25 -7.68
CA TRP A 155 19.57 10.89 -8.23
C TRP A 155 20.92 10.56 -8.87
N ASP A 156 21.72 11.58 -9.26
CA ASP A 156 23.01 11.40 -9.90
C ASP A 156 24.01 10.56 -9.08
N ILE A 157 23.85 10.54 -7.76
CA ILE A 157 24.74 9.74 -6.89
C ILE A 157 24.68 8.24 -7.21
N LEU A 158 23.54 7.74 -7.71
CA LEU A 158 23.40 6.35 -8.13
C LEU A 158 24.18 6.02 -9.41
N TRP A 159 24.72 7.04 -10.10
CA TRP A 159 25.60 6.96 -11.28
C TRP A 159 27.05 7.29 -10.97
N ASP A 160 27.38 7.67 -9.73
CA ASP A 160 28.76 8.05 -9.39
C ASP A 160 29.66 6.82 -9.35
N PRO A 161 30.72 6.76 -10.20
CA PRO A 161 31.60 5.59 -10.27
C PRO A 161 32.39 5.29 -8.99
N GLN A 162 32.42 6.23 -8.02
CA GLN A 162 33.01 5.93 -6.70
C GLN A 162 32.22 4.85 -5.93
N TYR A 163 30.92 4.69 -6.24
CA TYR A 163 30.06 3.66 -5.67
C TYR A 163 29.90 2.43 -6.56
N LYS A 164 30.93 2.11 -7.32
CA LYS A 164 30.93 0.90 -8.15
C LYS A 164 30.76 -0.34 -7.27
N ASP A 165 29.82 -1.20 -7.68
CA ASP A 165 29.39 -2.41 -6.96
C ASP A 165 28.70 -2.14 -5.60
N GLU A 166 28.32 -0.89 -5.30
CA GLU A 166 27.77 -0.42 -4.03
C GLU A 166 26.33 0.10 -4.13
N VAL A 167 25.62 -0.19 -5.21
CA VAL A 167 24.28 0.33 -5.49
C VAL A 167 23.27 -0.80 -5.63
N TYR A 168 22.10 -0.67 -4.97
CA TYR A 168 20.89 -1.41 -5.27
C TYR A 168 19.93 -0.54 -6.08
N MET A 169 19.30 -1.14 -7.09
CA MET A 169 18.23 -0.55 -7.91
C MET A 169 16.99 -1.42 -7.87
N PHE A 170 15.84 -0.83 -8.17
CA PHE A 170 14.58 -1.58 -8.26
C PHE A 170 14.59 -2.59 -9.41
N ASN A 171 14.26 -3.84 -9.13
CA ASN A 171 13.81 -4.78 -10.15
C ASN A 171 12.31 -4.54 -10.45
N SER A 172 11.99 -3.29 -10.72
CA SER A 172 10.65 -2.79 -11.08
C SER A 172 10.77 -1.90 -12.30
N LEU A 173 9.99 -2.24 -13.31
CA LEU A 173 9.93 -1.57 -14.61
C LEU A 173 9.67 -0.07 -14.47
N ARG A 174 8.60 0.27 -13.73
CA ARG A 174 8.14 1.66 -13.63
C ARG A 174 9.07 2.49 -12.76
N ASP A 175 9.52 1.95 -11.63
CA ASP A 175 10.35 2.69 -10.69
C ASP A 175 11.75 2.97 -11.24
N SER A 176 12.41 1.96 -11.82
CA SER A 176 13.76 2.13 -12.41
C SER A 176 13.77 3.11 -13.58
N LEU A 177 12.80 2.98 -14.50
CA LEU A 177 12.71 3.93 -15.62
C LEU A 177 12.26 5.32 -15.17
N ALA A 178 11.44 5.44 -14.10
CA ALA A 178 11.07 6.73 -13.54
C ALA A 178 12.30 7.49 -13.02
N ILE A 179 13.17 6.84 -12.26
CA ILE A 179 14.42 7.45 -11.77
C ILE A 179 15.27 7.95 -12.95
N ALA A 180 15.43 7.13 -13.99
CA ALA A 180 16.21 7.51 -15.17
C ALA A 180 15.55 8.65 -15.98
N LEU A 181 14.22 8.67 -16.08
CA LEU A 181 13.47 9.76 -16.71
C LEU A 181 13.65 11.06 -15.93
N ILE A 182 13.52 11.03 -14.60
CA ILE A 182 13.73 12.20 -13.73
C ILE A 182 15.14 12.74 -13.93
N LYS A 183 16.15 11.86 -13.83
CA LYS A 183 17.56 12.21 -14.05
C LYS A 183 17.79 12.89 -15.41
N ALA A 184 17.10 12.42 -16.45
CA ALA A 184 17.17 12.99 -17.79
C ALA A 184 16.31 14.26 -17.96
N GLY A 185 15.59 14.72 -16.93
CA GLY A 185 14.74 15.90 -16.95
C GLY A 185 13.37 15.68 -17.61
N TYR A 186 12.89 14.43 -17.66
CA TYR A 186 11.62 14.07 -18.27
C TYR A 186 10.57 13.65 -17.22
N SER A 187 9.30 13.61 -17.66
CA SER A 187 8.20 13.10 -16.83
C SER A 187 8.33 11.61 -16.61
N ILE A 188 8.07 11.15 -15.38
CA ILE A 188 7.98 9.71 -15.03
C ILE A 188 6.87 8.98 -15.81
N ASN A 189 5.96 9.73 -16.42
CA ASN A 189 4.85 9.24 -17.24
C ASN A 189 5.04 9.53 -18.72
N SER A 190 6.28 9.74 -19.18
CA SER A 190 6.55 10.04 -20.57
C SER A 190 6.01 8.94 -21.50
N THR A 191 5.31 9.38 -22.56
CA THR A 191 4.85 8.54 -23.67
C THR A 191 5.67 8.75 -24.93
N ASN A 192 6.71 9.60 -24.86
CA ASN A 192 7.59 9.92 -25.99
C ASN A 192 8.66 8.82 -26.14
N PRO A 193 8.69 8.10 -27.28
CA PRO A 193 9.68 7.03 -27.49
C PRO A 193 11.13 7.50 -27.32
N SER A 194 11.46 8.73 -27.71
CA SER A 194 12.83 9.24 -27.59
C SER A 194 13.25 9.51 -26.15
N GLU A 195 12.31 9.88 -25.27
CA GLU A 195 12.56 10.08 -23.84
C GLU A 195 12.71 8.75 -23.11
N ILE A 196 11.89 7.75 -23.48
CA ILE A 196 11.98 6.38 -22.97
C ILE A 196 13.32 5.73 -23.38
N GLU A 197 13.72 5.93 -24.66
CA GLU A 197 15.03 5.48 -25.14
C GLU A 197 16.17 6.15 -24.35
N LYS A 198 16.06 7.47 -24.09
CA LYS A 198 17.07 8.18 -23.28
C LYS A 198 17.14 7.63 -21.85
N ALA A 199 16.02 7.34 -21.21
CA ALA A 199 16.01 6.74 -19.88
C ALA A 199 16.67 5.34 -19.89
N LYS A 200 16.45 4.54 -20.92
CA LYS A 200 17.17 3.27 -21.11
C LYS A 200 18.68 3.48 -21.23
N GLU A 201 19.11 4.45 -22.06
CA GLU A 201 20.55 4.78 -22.19
C GLU A 201 21.16 5.19 -20.85
N GLU A 202 20.44 5.99 -20.02
CA GLU A 202 20.90 6.35 -18.67
C GLU A 202 21.09 5.10 -17.79
N LEU A 203 20.14 4.16 -17.77
CA LEU A 203 20.31 2.92 -16.98
C LEU A 203 21.45 2.02 -17.50
N LEU A 204 21.64 1.93 -18.83
CA LEU A 204 22.76 1.22 -19.42
C LEU A 204 24.10 1.88 -19.09
N GLU A 205 24.13 3.20 -18.98
CA GLU A 205 25.33 3.92 -18.52
C GLU A 205 25.58 3.69 -17.02
N GLN A 206 24.52 3.71 -16.20
CA GLN A 206 24.60 3.37 -14.78
C GLN A 206 25.26 1.99 -14.58
N ARG A 207 24.83 0.98 -15.34
CA ARG A 207 25.40 -0.36 -15.27
C ARG A 207 26.92 -0.37 -15.52
N LYS A 208 27.42 0.45 -16.43
CA LYS A 208 28.86 0.56 -16.69
C LYS A 208 29.61 1.28 -15.57
N LEU A 209 28.98 2.32 -14.98
CA LEU A 209 29.61 3.17 -13.96
C LEU A 209 29.57 2.51 -12.59
N THR A 210 28.39 2.09 -12.13
CA THR A 210 28.18 1.63 -10.75
C THR A 210 27.84 0.14 -10.64
N ASN A 211 27.54 -0.55 -11.75
CA ASN A 211 27.20 -1.98 -11.77
C ASN A 211 26.14 -2.35 -10.70
N PRO A 212 24.97 -1.71 -10.70
CA PRO A 212 23.97 -1.91 -9.66
C PRO A 212 23.39 -3.31 -9.67
N VAL A 213 22.97 -3.79 -8.50
CA VAL A 213 22.20 -5.03 -8.36
C VAL A 213 20.72 -4.67 -8.30
N TYR A 214 19.92 -5.29 -9.18
CA TYR A 214 18.47 -5.08 -9.24
C TYR A 214 17.77 -6.05 -8.29
N VAL A 215 17.04 -5.52 -7.32
CA VAL A 215 16.39 -6.26 -6.23
C VAL A 215 14.95 -5.76 -6.00
N VAL A 216 14.17 -6.50 -5.24
CA VAL A 216 12.85 -6.08 -4.72
C VAL A 216 12.95 -6.09 -3.20
N ASP A 217 12.38 -7.06 -2.51
CA ASP A 217 12.29 -7.11 -1.05
C ASP A 217 13.64 -7.39 -0.36
N GLU A 218 14.57 -8.03 -1.07
CA GLU A 218 15.89 -8.38 -0.53
C GLU A 218 16.71 -7.15 -0.10
N VAL A 219 16.40 -5.98 -0.67
CA VAL A 219 17.07 -4.72 -0.32
C VAL A 219 16.97 -4.41 1.18
N LYS A 220 15.86 -4.75 1.83
CA LYS A 220 15.62 -4.48 3.25
C LYS A 220 16.71 -5.09 4.14
N ASP A 221 16.83 -6.40 4.10
CA ASP A 221 17.78 -7.13 4.94
C ASP A 221 19.23 -6.86 4.55
N ASN A 222 19.49 -6.72 3.25
CA ASN A 222 20.83 -6.46 2.73
C ASN A 222 21.35 -5.06 3.16
N MET A 223 20.50 -4.03 3.14
CA MET A 223 20.88 -2.70 3.62
C MET A 223 21.00 -2.63 5.14
N VAL A 224 20.16 -3.34 5.89
CA VAL A 224 20.32 -3.51 7.35
C VAL A 224 21.68 -4.16 7.66
N ALA A 225 22.09 -5.15 6.88
CA ALA A 225 23.40 -5.81 7.02
C ALA A 225 24.58 -4.94 6.55
N GLY A 226 24.36 -3.79 5.92
CA GLY A 226 25.40 -2.89 5.41
C GLY A 226 26.12 -3.44 4.18
N GLU A 227 25.48 -4.27 3.36
CA GLU A 227 26.13 -4.88 2.20
C GLU A 227 26.51 -3.86 1.14
N LYS A 228 25.68 -2.80 0.94
CA LYS A 228 25.95 -1.72 -0.02
C LYS A 228 25.78 -0.34 0.61
N ALA A 229 26.34 0.67 -0.07
CA ALA A 229 26.33 2.04 0.40
C ALA A 229 25.05 2.81 0.01
N LEU A 230 24.43 2.45 -1.11
CA LEU A 230 23.30 3.17 -1.72
C LEU A 230 22.22 2.21 -2.19
N ALA A 231 20.97 2.61 -2.04
CA ALA A 231 19.84 1.87 -2.59
C ALA A 231 18.72 2.81 -3.01
N ALA A 232 18.14 2.59 -4.19
CA ALA A 232 16.83 3.12 -4.50
C ALA A 232 15.77 2.26 -3.79
N VAL A 233 14.90 2.86 -2.97
CA VAL A 233 13.95 2.13 -2.12
C VAL A 233 12.61 2.85 -2.01
N TRP A 234 11.55 2.11 -1.70
CA TRP A 234 10.28 2.68 -1.23
C TRP A 234 10.43 3.19 0.21
N SER A 235 9.70 4.23 0.54
CA SER A 235 9.82 4.91 1.84
C SER A 235 9.53 4.00 3.05
N GLY A 236 8.61 3.04 2.94
CA GLY A 236 8.37 2.07 4.02
C GLY A 236 9.53 1.10 4.21
N ASP A 237 10.16 0.65 3.12
CA ASP A 237 11.38 -0.15 3.22
C ASP A 237 12.52 0.64 3.86
N ALA A 238 12.62 1.94 3.52
CA ALA A 238 13.58 2.82 4.16
C ALA A 238 13.36 2.94 5.67
N MET A 239 12.10 3.00 6.12
CA MET A 239 11.76 3.01 7.55
C MET A 239 12.25 1.73 8.25
N TYR A 240 11.98 0.56 7.66
CA TYR A 240 12.47 -0.72 8.17
C TYR A 240 14.00 -0.77 8.23
N ILE A 241 14.67 -0.32 7.16
CA ILE A 241 16.14 -0.33 7.08
C ILE A 241 16.74 0.60 8.12
N MET A 242 16.20 1.81 8.31
CA MET A 242 16.69 2.78 9.30
C MET A 242 16.47 2.31 10.75
N ASP A 243 15.39 1.56 11.01
CA ASP A 243 15.18 0.94 12.33
C ASP A 243 16.22 -0.16 12.62
N GLY A 244 16.54 -0.94 11.61
CA GLY A 244 17.53 -2.02 11.70
C GLY A 244 19.00 -1.55 11.68
N ASN A 245 19.29 -0.40 11.06
CA ASN A 245 20.63 0.16 10.93
C ASN A 245 20.62 1.69 11.06
N PRO A 246 21.05 2.26 12.21
CA PRO A 246 20.99 3.70 12.49
C PRO A 246 21.93 4.55 11.62
N ASP A 247 22.90 3.97 10.93
CA ASP A 247 23.77 4.68 10.01
C ASP A 247 23.07 4.96 8.67
N ILE A 248 21.97 4.27 8.37
CA ILE A 248 21.20 4.51 7.15
C ILE A 248 20.36 5.78 7.30
N LYS A 249 20.36 6.56 6.24
CA LYS A 249 19.50 7.74 6.05
C LYS A 249 18.68 7.58 4.78
N TYR A 250 17.59 8.32 4.69
CA TYR A 250 16.74 8.35 3.51
C TYR A 250 16.55 9.78 3.03
N VAL A 251 16.51 9.97 1.72
CA VAL A 251 16.27 11.26 1.08
C VAL A 251 15.42 11.08 -0.18
N ILE A 252 14.52 12.03 -0.41
CA ILE A 252 13.87 12.24 -1.72
C ILE A 252 14.72 13.29 -2.43
N PRO A 253 15.30 12.99 -3.60
CA PRO A 253 16.14 13.95 -4.34
C PRO A 253 15.41 15.23 -4.77
N GLU A 254 16.18 16.31 -4.95
CA GLU A 254 15.65 17.65 -5.26
C GLU A 254 14.93 17.73 -6.60
N GLU A 255 15.25 16.84 -7.55
CA GLU A 255 14.59 16.71 -8.85
C GLU A 255 13.15 16.19 -8.73
N GLY A 256 12.77 15.68 -7.56
CA GLY A 256 11.49 15.04 -7.33
C GLY A 256 11.54 13.53 -7.48
N SER A 257 10.38 12.90 -7.35
CA SER A 257 10.25 11.46 -7.28
C SER A 257 8.86 10.97 -7.70
N ASN A 258 8.65 9.65 -7.63
CA ASN A 258 7.33 9.07 -7.59
C ASN A 258 6.74 9.20 -6.17
N ARG A 259 5.50 9.67 -6.09
CA ARG A 259 4.58 9.44 -4.97
C ARG A 259 3.57 8.41 -5.44
N TRP A 260 3.33 7.39 -4.66
CA TRP A 260 2.37 6.34 -5.00
C TRP A 260 1.29 6.22 -3.92
N VAL A 261 0.12 5.73 -4.33
CA VAL A 261 -1.01 5.43 -3.46
C VAL A 261 -1.54 4.07 -3.84
N ASP A 262 -1.54 3.14 -2.90
CA ASP A 262 -2.21 1.87 -3.05
C ASP A 262 -3.62 1.97 -2.49
N ALA A 263 -4.57 1.31 -3.16
CA ALA A 263 -5.97 1.43 -2.80
C ALA A 263 -6.69 0.08 -2.77
N LEU A 264 -7.62 -0.03 -1.84
CA LEU A 264 -8.56 -1.14 -1.76
C LEU A 264 -9.61 -0.98 -2.87
N VAL A 265 -9.76 -1.97 -3.73
CA VAL A 265 -10.77 -2.00 -4.79
C VAL A 265 -11.51 -3.34 -4.81
N ILE A 266 -12.77 -3.30 -5.22
CA ILE A 266 -13.63 -4.49 -5.35
C ILE A 266 -13.64 -4.89 -6.82
N PRO A 267 -13.09 -6.06 -7.18
CA PRO A 267 -13.10 -6.53 -8.56
C PRO A 267 -14.52 -6.71 -9.10
N LYS A 268 -14.66 -6.61 -10.42
CA LYS A 268 -15.92 -6.91 -11.12
C LYS A 268 -16.34 -8.35 -10.81
N ASP A 269 -17.64 -8.54 -10.63
CA ASP A 269 -18.23 -9.85 -10.29
C ASP A 269 -17.75 -10.44 -8.95
N ALA A 270 -17.31 -9.62 -8.00
CA ALA A 270 -16.93 -10.05 -6.66
C ALA A 270 -18.07 -10.86 -6.00
N PRO A 271 -17.83 -12.11 -5.57
CA PRO A 271 -18.88 -12.97 -5.01
C PRO A 271 -19.52 -12.43 -3.73
N ASN A 272 -18.75 -11.69 -2.92
CA ASN A 272 -19.19 -11.15 -1.62
C ASN A 272 -18.81 -9.67 -1.46
N LYS A 273 -19.32 -8.81 -2.34
CA LYS A 273 -19.10 -7.36 -2.29
C LYS A 273 -19.40 -6.76 -0.91
N ALA A 274 -20.52 -7.15 -0.29
CA ALA A 274 -20.89 -6.63 1.03
C ALA A 274 -19.89 -7.03 2.13
N GLY A 275 -19.32 -8.22 2.06
CA GLY A 275 -18.22 -8.67 2.93
C GLY A 275 -16.94 -7.88 2.70
N ALA A 276 -16.63 -7.58 1.43
CA ALA A 276 -15.48 -6.74 1.08
C ALA A 276 -15.65 -5.31 1.62
N GLU A 277 -16.83 -4.69 1.45
CA GLU A 277 -17.13 -3.36 2.00
C GLU A 277 -17.03 -3.34 3.54
N ALA A 278 -17.49 -4.41 4.21
CA ALA A 278 -17.36 -4.54 5.67
C ALA A 278 -15.88 -4.63 6.08
N PHE A 279 -15.05 -5.34 5.32
CA PHE A 279 -13.61 -5.45 5.62
C PHE A 279 -12.88 -4.14 5.32
N ILE A 280 -13.22 -3.44 4.24
CA ILE A 280 -12.71 -2.08 3.96
C ILE A 280 -13.05 -1.15 5.13
N ASN A 281 -14.30 -1.16 5.60
CA ASN A 281 -14.71 -0.33 6.74
C ASN A 281 -13.91 -0.67 8.01
N PHE A 282 -13.65 -1.96 8.26
CA PHE A 282 -12.82 -2.41 9.38
C PHE A 282 -11.38 -1.91 9.27
N LEU A 283 -10.77 -1.96 8.08
CA LEU A 283 -9.42 -1.47 7.83
C LEU A 283 -9.32 0.06 7.92
N CYS A 284 -10.41 0.78 7.64
CA CYS A 284 -10.49 2.24 7.79
C CYS A 284 -10.73 2.69 9.24
N ASP A 285 -10.99 1.78 10.20
CA ASP A 285 -11.05 2.17 11.61
C ASP A 285 -9.68 2.70 12.06
N PRO A 286 -9.62 3.86 12.76
CA PRO A 286 -8.34 4.47 13.15
C PRO A 286 -7.39 3.57 13.92
N GLN A 287 -7.90 2.71 14.82
CA GLN A 287 -7.07 1.80 15.61
C GLN A 287 -6.51 0.67 14.73
N ASN A 288 -7.35 0.13 13.84
CA ASN A 288 -6.94 -0.93 12.93
C ASN A 288 -5.96 -0.40 11.87
N ALA A 289 -6.23 0.79 11.31
CA ALA A 289 -5.33 1.44 10.37
C ALA A 289 -3.97 1.75 11.02
N LYS A 290 -3.96 2.23 12.28
CA LYS A 290 -2.72 2.43 13.04
C LYS A 290 -1.96 1.13 13.28
N ALA A 291 -2.65 0.07 13.72
CA ALA A 291 -2.01 -1.23 13.94
C ALA A 291 -1.35 -1.76 12.66
N ASN A 292 -2.00 -1.52 11.52
CA ASN A 292 -1.48 -1.88 10.22
C ASN A 292 -0.23 -1.07 9.83
N VAL A 293 -0.22 0.25 10.11
CA VAL A 293 0.96 1.11 9.92
C VAL A 293 2.13 0.64 10.78
N ASP A 294 1.87 0.35 12.06
CA ASP A 294 2.91 -0.13 12.99
C ASP A 294 3.57 -1.44 12.52
N TYR A 295 2.80 -2.28 11.81
CA TYR A 295 3.30 -3.55 11.28
C TYR A 295 4.03 -3.38 9.94
N ILE A 296 3.42 -2.64 9.00
CA ILE A 296 3.93 -2.53 7.62
C ILE A 296 5.05 -1.49 7.50
N GLY A 297 4.99 -0.40 8.30
CA GLY A 297 5.93 0.72 8.24
C GLY A 297 5.65 1.78 7.16
N TYR A 298 4.60 1.60 6.35
CA TYR A 298 4.20 2.61 5.34
C TYR A 298 3.25 3.66 5.90
N SER A 299 3.20 4.82 5.22
CA SER A 299 2.37 5.94 5.64
C SER A 299 0.89 5.70 5.33
N THR A 300 0.04 6.21 6.21
CA THR A 300 -1.41 6.03 6.09
C THR A 300 -2.10 7.27 5.53
N PRO A 301 -3.10 7.11 4.65
CA PRO A 301 -3.99 8.18 4.26
C PRO A 301 -5.13 8.42 5.26
N ASN A 302 -5.17 7.69 6.39
CA ASN A 302 -6.21 7.76 7.42
C ASN A 302 -5.81 8.78 8.49
N GLU A 303 -6.53 9.92 8.57
CA GLU A 303 -6.28 11.00 9.53
C GLU A 303 -6.39 10.52 10.99
N GLY A 304 -7.42 9.71 11.28
CA GLY A 304 -7.60 9.19 12.63
C GLY A 304 -6.47 8.27 13.08
N ALA A 305 -5.90 7.47 12.16
CA ALA A 305 -4.73 6.66 12.44
C ALA A 305 -3.47 7.53 12.57
N TYR A 306 -3.28 8.51 11.68
CA TYR A 306 -2.18 9.46 11.74
C TYR A 306 -2.11 10.18 13.11
N GLU A 307 -3.25 10.64 13.63
CA GLU A 307 -3.33 11.26 14.95
C GLU A 307 -2.82 10.36 16.09
N LEU A 308 -2.96 9.05 15.94
CA LEU A 308 -2.53 8.04 16.93
C LEU A 308 -1.06 7.64 16.82
N LEU A 309 -0.36 8.02 15.74
CA LEU A 309 1.07 7.71 15.56
C LEU A 309 1.93 8.50 16.55
N SER A 310 3.13 7.99 16.86
CA SER A 310 4.11 8.71 17.66
C SER A 310 4.64 9.95 16.92
N ASP A 311 5.08 10.95 17.68
CA ASP A 311 5.71 12.14 17.10
C ASP A 311 6.96 11.77 16.29
N GLU A 312 7.71 10.76 16.71
CA GLU A 312 8.88 10.23 15.99
C GLU A 312 8.53 9.80 14.55
N ILE A 313 7.40 9.10 14.35
CA ILE A 313 6.94 8.69 13.02
C ILE A 313 6.41 9.89 12.23
N LYS A 314 5.61 10.77 12.86
CA LYS A 314 5.02 11.95 12.21
C LYS A 314 6.06 12.95 11.73
N GLU A 315 7.15 13.10 12.48
CA GLU A 315 8.27 14.01 12.18
C GLU A 315 9.33 13.38 11.27
N ASN A 316 9.23 12.08 10.96
CA ASN A 316 10.18 11.40 10.10
C ASN A 316 9.90 11.75 8.62
N PRO A 317 10.82 12.44 7.92
CA PRO A 317 10.61 12.85 6.53
C PRO A 317 10.60 11.67 5.54
N ALA A 318 11.00 10.48 5.93
CA ALA A 318 10.85 9.28 5.12
C ALA A 318 9.38 8.83 5.09
N ALA A 319 8.69 8.90 6.24
CA ALA A 319 7.27 8.54 6.34
C ALA A 319 6.37 9.69 5.86
N TYR A 320 6.60 10.89 6.38
CA TYR A 320 5.78 12.09 6.11
C TYR A 320 6.66 13.24 5.63
N PRO A 321 7.05 13.25 4.33
CA PRO A 321 7.87 14.31 3.74
C PRO A 321 7.18 15.67 3.83
N PRO A 322 7.94 16.79 3.96
CA PRO A 322 7.40 18.14 3.86
C PRO A 322 6.63 18.38 2.54
N GLU A 323 5.65 19.27 2.57
CA GLU A 323 4.77 19.53 1.43
C GLU A 323 5.54 20.01 0.19
N ASP A 324 6.53 20.85 0.37
CA ASP A 324 7.40 21.36 -0.71
C ASP A 324 8.24 20.26 -1.39
N VAL A 325 8.49 19.15 -0.70
CA VAL A 325 9.11 17.95 -1.26
C VAL A 325 8.06 17.14 -2.02
N LEU A 326 6.86 16.95 -1.42
CA LEU A 326 5.77 16.20 -2.05
C LEU A 326 5.25 16.88 -3.32
N ASP A 327 5.30 18.21 -3.40
CA ASP A 327 4.92 18.99 -4.60
C ASP A 327 5.77 18.65 -5.83
N LYS A 328 6.97 18.13 -5.63
CA LYS A 328 7.86 17.67 -6.70
C LYS A 328 7.65 16.20 -7.06
N CYS A 329 6.84 15.47 -6.29
CA CYS A 329 6.57 14.07 -6.50
C CYS A 329 5.31 13.88 -7.36
N THR A 330 5.34 12.91 -8.26
CA THR A 330 4.27 12.68 -9.25
C THR A 330 3.72 11.26 -9.10
N LEU A 331 2.39 11.10 -9.17
CA LEU A 331 1.74 9.80 -9.26
C LEU A 331 2.03 9.16 -10.63
N PHE A 332 2.15 7.84 -10.65
CA PHE A 332 2.09 7.12 -11.92
C PHE A 332 0.69 7.21 -12.54
N VAL A 333 0.64 7.21 -13.86
CA VAL A 333 -0.60 7.04 -14.62
C VAL A 333 -0.55 5.75 -15.42
N ASN A 334 -1.73 5.23 -15.76
CA ASN A 334 -1.83 4.11 -16.68
C ASN A 334 -1.27 4.50 -18.05
N LEU A 335 -0.33 3.70 -18.56
CA LEU A 335 0.23 3.86 -19.90
C LEU A 335 -0.59 3.04 -20.91
N ASP A 336 -0.78 3.57 -22.11
CA ASP A 336 -1.35 2.79 -23.18
C ASP A 336 -0.45 1.59 -23.56
N LYS A 337 -1.04 0.58 -24.21
CA LYS A 337 -0.36 -0.68 -24.51
C LYS A 337 0.94 -0.50 -25.31
N ASN A 338 0.98 0.47 -26.24
CA ASN A 338 2.16 0.67 -27.08
C ASN A 338 3.28 1.32 -26.28
N THR A 339 2.94 2.31 -25.46
CA THR A 339 3.89 2.96 -24.55
C THR A 339 4.40 1.96 -23.51
N LEU A 340 3.52 1.15 -22.89
CA LEU A 340 3.93 0.14 -21.92
C LEU A 340 4.93 -0.85 -22.55
N LYS A 341 4.69 -1.25 -23.80
CA LYS A 341 5.63 -2.12 -24.51
C LYS A 341 7.01 -1.48 -24.71
N LEU A 342 7.08 -0.17 -24.96
CA LEU A 342 8.39 0.51 -25.05
C LEU A 342 9.15 0.46 -23.71
N TYR A 343 8.44 0.64 -22.58
CA TYR A 343 9.03 0.49 -21.25
C TYR A 343 9.51 -0.93 -20.99
N GLU A 344 8.68 -1.94 -21.33
CA GLU A 344 9.02 -3.36 -21.18
C GLU A 344 10.27 -3.73 -22.00
N ASP A 345 10.33 -3.31 -23.26
CA ASP A 345 11.46 -3.58 -24.16
C ASP A 345 12.74 -2.88 -23.64
N ALA A 346 12.62 -1.62 -23.19
CA ALA A 346 13.73 -0.85 -22.64
C ALA A 346 14.29 -1.51 -21.37
N PHE A 347 13.43 -1.87 -20.43
CA PHE A 347 13.88 -2.47 -19.16
C PHE A 347 14.42 -3.88 -19.34
N THR A 348 13.82 -4.67 -20.23
CA THR A 348 14.35 -6.00 -20.60
C THR A 348 15.76 -5.91 -21.15
N GLU A 349 16.04 -4.92 -22.00
CA GLU A 349 17.40 -4.67 -22.51
C GLU A 349 18.36 -4.29 -21.39
N VAL A 350 17.96 -3.42 -20.46
CA VAL A 350 18.75 -3.05 -19.29
C VAL A 350 19.10 -4.29 -18.44
N LEU A 351 18.14 -5.16 -18.15
CA LEU A 351 18.38 -6.34 -17.31
C LEU A 351 19.21 -7.42 -18.02
N SER A 352 19.27 -7.42 -19.35
CA SER A 352 19.99 -8.43 -20.15
C SER A 352 21.49 -8.16 -20.30
N GLN A 353 21.98 -7.02 -19.84
CA GLN A 353 23.40 -6.61 -19.85
C GLN A 353 24.04 -6.94 -18.51
#